data_e13ee850e8788925bbf36ab4c8c9816e
#
_entry.id   e13ee850e8788925bbf36ab4c8c9816e
#
_cell.length_a   1.000
_cell.length_b   1.000
_cell.length_c   1.000
_cell.angle_alpha   90.00
_cell.angle_beta   90.00
_cell.angle_gamma   90.00
#
_symmetry.space_group_name_H-M   'P 1'
#
loop_
_entity.id
_entity.type
_entity.pdbx_description
1 polymer ?
#
loop_
_entity_poly.entity_id
_entity_poly.type
_entity_poly.pdbx_seq_one_letter_code
_entity_poly.pdbx_strand_id
1 'polypeptide(L)'
;MVLYLKKVNTEDIDEQYKAIKAIPEKENGFENKFYNVTKEEFINQVIPKLLNNSEGKGLPEGYVPDTYFFLWDDDKIVGLFKIRHYLNEKLRNGAGHIGYGILPEERKKGYGKKGLLLAIDKCKEIIEEDEIYLSVHKNNPTSLKIQLECGAYIVGETEDEYLTRIKFEDRNVTLGIKDLKRNWWKRLIKKETEVHEEKNDYFDGYVCYLKINEVKDPLIVNSPMGPITIADKNYKNIMIAPKNKNWWLTVMFDDKDNIIESYFDITKVNNFNNTENPYFVDMKLDICIVDGYEPILLDEDELEEVYNKGLITKEDYDNAYKVANEIIKIYNLHKDAYYEYIYNLYRSFNKS
;
A
#
# COMPACT_ATOMS: atom_id res chain seq x y z
N MET A 1 -1.45 -15.12 7.28
CA MET A 1 -1.60 -13.91 8.09
C MET A 1 -0.96 -12.78 7.32
N VAL A 2 -1.76 -11.87 6.77
CA VAL A 2 -1.28 -10.71 6.02
C VAL A 2 -1.62 -9.47 6.82
N LEU A 3 -0.59 -8.78 7.30
CA LEU A 3 -0.74 -7.54 8.04
C LEU A 3 -0.43 -6.35 7.14
N TYR A 4 -1.37 -5.42 7.00
CA TYR A 4 -1.23 -4.26 6.14
C TYR A 4 -2.03 -3.05 6.65
N LEU A 5 -1.62 -1.85 6.24
CA LEU A 5 -2.35 -0.62 6.50
C LEU A 5 -3.17 -0.22 5.27
N LYS A 6 -4.49 -0.15 5.43
CA LYS A 6 -5.42 0.36 4.41
C LYS A 6 -6.03 1.68 4.88
N LYS A 7 -5.95 2.70 4.02
CA LYS A 7 -6.56 4.02 4.27
C LYS A 7 -8.06 3.88 4.50
N VAL A 8 -8.63 4.73 5.36
CA VAL A 8 -10.08 4.88 5.49
C VAL A 8 -10.73 5.03 4.11
N ASN A 9 -11.83 4.32 3.89
CA ASN A 9 -12.50 4.24 2.59
C ASN A 9 -14.01 4.06 2.75
N THR A 10 -14.74 4.08 1.64
CA THR A 10 -16.20 3.89 1.58
C THR A 10 -16.63 2.45 1.28
N GLU A 11 -15.70 1.51 1.24
CA GLU A 11 -15.94 0.12 0.86
C GLU A 11 -16.09 -0.78 2.08
N ASP A 12 -15.19 -0.65 3.05
CA ASP A 12 -15.12 -1.51 4.24
C ASP A 12 -15.83 -0.88 5.45
N ILE A 13 -16.97 -0.22 5.23
CA ILE A 13 -17.66 0.61 6.24
C ILE A 13 -17.95 -0.17 7.52
N ASP A 14 -18.44 -1.39 7.39
CA ASP A 14 -18.89 -2.18 8.52
C ASP A 14 -17.73 -2.56 9.44
N GLU A 15 -16.62 -2.99 8.87
CA GLU A 15 -15.44 -3.38 9.63
C GLU A 15 -14.76 -2.15 10.25
N GLN A 16 -14.66 -1.04 9.50
CA GLN A 16 -14.12 0.22 10.00
C GLN A 16 -14.97 0.76 11.16
N TYR A 17 -16.30 0.72 11.07
CA TYR A 17 -17.19 1.15 12.14
C TYR A 17 -17.05 0.27 13.39
N LYS A 18 -17.01 -1.06 13.23
CA LYS A 18 -16.78 -1.99 14.35
C LYS A 18 -15.46 -1.68 15.05
N ALA A 19 -14.39 -1.45 14.30
CA ALA A 19 -13.08 -1.13 14.86
C ALA A 19 -13.08 0.19 15.64
N ILE A 20 -13.70 1.26 15.10
CA ILE A 20 -13.84 2.55 15.80
C ILE A 20 -14.61 2.36 17.13
N LYS A 21 -15.66 1.56 17.16
CA LYS A 21 -16.43 1.30 18.39
C LYS A 21 -15.68 0.43 19.41
N ALA A 22 -14.76 -0.40 18.96
CA ALA A 22 -13.96 -1.28 19.82
C ALA A 22 -12.80 -0.55 20.51
N ILE A 23 -12.27 0.53 19.92
CA ILE A 23 -11.19 1.33 20.53
C ILE A 23 -11.79 2.30 21.55
N PRO A 24 -11.34 2.30 22.82
CA PRO A 24 -11.83 3.22 23.85
C PRO A 24 -11.68 4.69 23.46
N GLU A 25 -12.56 5.55 24.01
CA GLU A 25 -12.54 6.99 23.77
C GLU A 25 -11.18 7.62 24.13
N LYS A 26 -10.62 7.24 25.28
CA LYS A 26 -9.28 7.68 25.71
C LYS A 26 -8.57 6.53 26.40
N GLU A 27 -7.36 6.24 25.95
CA GLU A 27 -6.53 5.24 26.60
C GLU A 27 -5.04 5.46 26.27
N ASN A 28 -4.19 5.46 27.29
CA ASN A 28 -2.73 5.49 27.13
C ASN A 28 -2.20 6.60 26.21
N GLY A 29 -2.83 7.77 26.21
CA GLY A 29 -2.47 8.91 25.34
C GLY A 29 -3.10 8.90 23.94
N PHE A 30 -3.78 7.82 23.56
CA PHE A 30 -4.58 7.77 22.34
C PHE A 30 -6.00 8.26 22.59
N GLU A 31 -6.53 9.14 21.71
CA GLU A 31 -7.89 9.66 21.76
C GLU A 31 -8.65 9.26 20.51
N ASN A 32 -9.70 8.44 20.70
CA ASN A 32 -10.65 8.08 19.66
C ASN A 32 -11.84 9.05 19.69
N LYS A 33 -11.75 10.10 18.88
CA LYS A 33 -12.79 11.14 18.80
C LYS A 33 -14.13 10.64 18.21
N PHE A 34 -14.16 9.44 17.66
CA PHE A 34 -15.32 8.87 16.96
C PHE A 34 -15.97 7.72 17.75
N TYR A 35 -15.56 7.49 18.99
CA TYR A 35 -16.05 6.39 19.83
C TYR A 35 -17.58 6.39 19.99
N ASN A 36 -18.20 7.57 20.15
CA ASN A 36 -19.63 7.71 20.44
C ASN A 36 -20.52 7.88 19.19
N VAL A 37 -19.96 7.96 17.96
CA VAL A 37 -20.76 8.17 16.76
C VAL A 37 -21.66 6.98 16.42
N THR A 38 -22.83 7.25 15.87
CA THR A 38 -23.70 6.23 15.27
C THR A 38 -23.12 5.76 13.93
N LYS A 39 -23.59 4.63 13.42
CA LYS A 39 -23.16 4.15 12.10
C LYS A 39 -23.54 5.13 10.98
N GLU A 40 -24.70 5.76 11.08
CA GLU A 40 -25.14 6.77 10.13
C GLU A 40 -24.23 8.01 10.12
N GLU A 41 -23.86 8.52 11.31
CA GLU A 41 -22.90 9.61 11.44
C GLU A 41 -21.50 9.20 10.95
N PHE A 42 -21.09 7.95 11.19
CA PHE A 42 -19.82 7.45 10.69
C PHE A 42 -19.76 7.49 9.18
N ILE A 43 -20.82 7.02 8.50
CA ILE A 43 -20.92 7.03 7.03
C ILE A 43 -20.99 8.46 6.48
N ASN A 44 -21.90 9.28 7.02
CA ASN A 44 -22.27 10.54 6.39
C ASN A 44 -21.41 11.72 6.82
N GLN A 45 -20.67 11.62 7.93
CA GLN A 45 -19.89 12.72 8.49
C GLN A 45 -18.42 12.34 8.72
N VAL A 46 -18.15 11.17 9.36
CA VAL A 46 -16.78 10.82 9.77
C VAL A 46 -15.93 10.42 8.58
N ILE A 47 -16.39 9.46 7.76
CA ILE A 47 -15.63 9.01 6.56
C ILE A 47 -15.33 10.19 5.62
N PRO A 48 -16.32 11.01 5.20
CA PRO A 48 -16.05 12.16 4.35
C PRO A 48 -15.07 13.17 4.98
N LYS A 49 -15.19 13.40 6.30
CA LYS A 49 -14.27 14.27 7.03
C LYS A 49 -12.83 13.73 7.01
N LEU A 50 -12.64 12.44 7.28
CA LEU A 50 -11.31 11.82 7.30
C LEU A 50 -10.66 11.82 5.90
N LEU A 51 -11.47 11.59 4.86
CA LEU A 51 -11.01 11.69 3.47
C LEU A 51 -10.59 13.12 3.12
N ASN A 52 -11.41 14.11 3.47
CA ASN A 52 -11.10 15.53 3.26
C ASN A 52 -9.86 15.97 4.05
N ASN A 53 -9.71 15.53 5.31
CA ASN A 53 -8.53 15.83 6.12
C ASN A 53 -7.25 15.33 5.45
N SER A 54 -7.29 14.15 4.85
CA SER A 54 -6.12 13.60 4.15
C SER A 54 -5.75 14.35 2.87
N GLU A 55 -6.64 15.17 2.36
CA GLU A 55 -6.43 16.05 1.21
C GLU A 55 -6.18 17.52 1.64
N GLY A 56 -6.12 17.79 2.94
CA GLY A 56 -5.95 19.14 3.48
C GLY A 56 -7.19 20.03 3.33
N LYS A 57 -8.36 19.44 3.05
CA LYS A 57 -9.60 20.20 2.80
C LYS A 57 -10.41 20.42 4.08
N GLY A 58 -10.87 21.65 4.31
CA GLY A 58 -11.79 22.00 5.40
C GLY A 58 -11.20 21.83 6.80
N LEU A 59 -9.89 21.90 6.93
CA LEU A 59 -9.20 21.78 8.23
C LEU A 59 -9.49 23.03 9.09
N PRO A 60 -9.79 22.84 10.39
CA PRO A 60 -9.84 23.95 11.34
C PRO A 60 -8.47 24.63 11.46
N GLU A 61 -8.47 25.92 11.88
CA GLU A 61 -7.23 26.65 12.14
C GLU A 61 -6.33 25.90 13.17
N GLY A 62 -5.07 25.81 12.88
CA GLY A 62 -4.07 25.10 13.70
C GLY A 62 -4.07 23.58 13.55
N TYR A 63 -4.89 23.02 12.66
CA TYR A 63 -4.85 21.60 12.29
C TYR A 63 -3.97 21.40 11.05
N VAL A 64 -3.36 20.23 10.97
CA VAL A 64 -2.57 19.78 9.80
C VAL A 64 -3.29 18.63 9.10
N PRO A 65 -3.05 18.40 7.82
CA PRO A 65 -3.56 17.22 7.12
C PRO A 65 -3.13 15.94 7.84
N ASP A 66 -4.05 14.99 7.92
CA ASP A 66 -3.78 13.68 8.50
C ASP A 66 -4.50 12.57 7.74
N THR A 67 -3.90 11.41 7.68
CA THR A 67 -4.49 10.21 7.08
C THR A 67 -4.72 9.15 8.15
N TYR A 68 -5.92 8.59 8.18
CA TYR A 68 -6.28 7.45 9.01
C TYR A 68 -6.13 6.16 8.22
N PHE A 69 -5.43 5.19 8.83
CA PHE A 69 -5.24 3.84 8.31
C PHE A 69 -5.77 2.83 9.32
N PHE A 70 -6.51 1.85 8.84
CA PHE A 70 -6.82 0.66 9.63
C PHE A 70 -5.74 -0.40 9.39
N LEU A 71 -5.30 -1.03 10.48
CA LEU A 71 -4.40 -2.17 10.44
C LEU A 71 -5.23 -3.43 10.26
N TRP A 72 -5.05 -4.09 9.15
CA TRP A 72 -5.74 -5.32 8.78
C TRP A 72 -4.82 -6.52 8.99
N ASP A 73 -5.39 -7.60 9.50
CA ASP A 73 -4.84 -8.94 9.50
C ASP A 73 -5.78 -9.83 8.69
N ASP A 74 -5.35 -10.20 7.48
CA ASP A 74 -6.20 -10.79 6.45
C ASP A 74 -7.47 -9.92 6.20
N ASP A 75 -8.65 -10.35 6.62
CA ASP A 75 -9.93 -9.69 6.45
C ASP A 75 -10.46 -8.99 7.73
N LYS A 76 -9.65 -8.95 8.80
CA LYS A 76 -10.02 -8.39 10.10
C LYS A 76 -9.21 -7.14 10.45
N ILE A 77 -9.88 -6.09 10.91
CA ILE A 77 -9.19 -4.94 11.48
C ILE A 77 -8.74 -5.25 12.92
N VAL A 78 -7.45 -4.99 13.21
CA VAL A 78 -6.82 -5.24 14.51
C VAL A 78 -6.28 -3.96 15.16
N GLY A 79 -6.24 -2.84 14.44
CA GLY A 79 -5.75 -1.57 14.95
C GLY A 79 -6.05 -0.38 14.05
N LEU A 80 -5.71 0.81 14.57
CA LEU A 80 -5.89 2.09 13.90
C LEU A 80 -4.62 2.90 14.02
N PHE A 81 -4.19 3.52 12.92
CA PHE A 81 -3.03 4.39 12.82
C PHE A 81 -3.44 5.71 12.17
N LYS A 82 -2.96 6.81 12.73
CA LYS A 82 -3.15 8.14 12.20
C LYS A 82 -1.78 8.74 11.89
N ILE A 83 -1.57 9.22 10.66
CA ILE A 83 -0.33 9.86 10.23
C ILE A 83 -0.63 11.31 9.85
N ARG A 84 0.05 12.28 10.49
CA ARG A 84 0.04 13.69 10.15
C ARG A 84 1.08 13.97 9.09
N HIS A 85 0.73 14.78 8.09
CA HIS A 85 1.58 14.97 6.90
C HIS A 85 2.77 15.90 7.15
N TYR A 86 2.62 16.83 8.09
CA TYR A 86 3.69 17.71 8.60
C TYR A 86 3.35 18.15 10.02
N LEU A 87 4.29 18.83 10.68
CA LEU A 87 4.13 19.24 12.06
C LEU A 87 4.18 20.75 12.24
N ASN A 88 3.20 21.30 12.93
CA ASN A 88 3.29 22.62 13.53
C ASN A 88 4.09 22.55 14.86
N GLU A 89 4.39 23.70 15.45
CA GLU A 89 5.19 23.80 16.68
C GLU A 89 4.63 22.97 17.84
N LYS A 90 3.30 22.98 18.03
CA LYS A 90 2.63 22.19 19.08
C LYS A 90 2.81 20.68 18.88
N LEU A 91 2.73 20.22 17.64
CA LEU A 91 2.88 18.81 17.31
C LEU A 91 4.34 18.35 17.37
N ARG A 92 5.30 19.22 17.02
CA ARG A 92 6.74 18.94 17.17
C ARG A 92 7.15 18.68 18.62
N ASN A 93 6.54 19.43 19.54
CA ASN A 93 6.80 19.36 20.99
C ASN A 93 5.79 18.47 21.73
N GLY A 94 5.01 17.67 21.03
CA GLY A 94 3.98 16.80 21.60
C GLY A 94 3.72 15.56 20.73
N ALA A 95 2.47 15.41 20.29
CA ALA A 95 1.95 14.18 19.68
C ALA A 95 2.66 13.67 18.40
N GLY A 96 3.54 14.46 17.77
CA GLY A 96 4.31 14.07 16.60
C GLY A 96 3.47 13.64 15.39
N HIS A 97 4.07 12.80 14.54
CA HIS A 97 3.46 12.34 13.28
C HIS A 97 2.44 11.21 13.48
N ILE A 98 2.75 10.21 14.31
CA ILE A 98 1.98 8.97 14.38
C ILE A 98 1.25 8.87 15.71
N GLY A 99 -0.08 8.70 15.65
CA GLY A 99 -0.90 8.21 16.76
C GLY A 99 -1.49 6.85 16.42
N TYR A 100 -1.46 5.88 17.33
CA TYR A 100 -1.97 4.55 17.04
C TYR A 100 -2.60 3.87 18.25
N GLY A 101 -3.50 2.94 17.98
CA GLY A 101 -4.15 2.08 18.96
C GLY A 101 -4.43 0.70 18.39
N ILE A 102 -4.19 -0.34 19.21
CA ILE A 102 -4.56 -1.72 18.88
C ILE A 102 -5.85 -2.05 19.63
N LEU A 103 -6.79 -2.71 18.94
CA LEU A 103 -8.05 -3.15 19.53
C LEU A 103 -7.77 -3.94 20.82
N PRO A 104 -8.52 -3.72 21.90
CA PRO A 104 -8.24 -4.34 23.21
C PRO A 104 -8.06 -5.87 23.15
N GLU A 105 -8.90 -6.56 22.41
CA GLU A 105 -8.86 -8.03 22.23
C GLU A 105 -7.73 -8.53 21.33
N GLU A 106 -7.07 -7.62 20.61
CA GLU A 106 -5.97 -7.93 19.71
C GLU A 106 -4.58 -7.58 20.29
N ARG A 107 -4.54 -7.07 21.51
CA ARG A 107 -3.29 -6.73 22.21
C ARG A 107 -2.47 -7.96 22.58
N LYS A 108 -1.18 -7.75 22.83
CA LYS A 108 -0.19 -8.78 23.18
C LYS A 108 0.05 -9.85 22.10
N LYS A 109 -0.44 -9.63 20.88
CA LYS A 109 -0.23 -10.50 19.71
C LYS A 109 0.84 -9.96 18.74
N GLY A 110 1.58 -8.91 19.12
CA GLY A 110 2.65 -8.33 18.30
C GLY A 110 2.19 -7.26 17.30
N TYR A 111 0.90 -7.01 17.17
CA TYR A 111 0.36 -6.05 16.18
C TYR A 111 0.86 -4.61 16.37
N GLY A 112 1.12 -4.17 17.59
CA GLY A 112 1.64 -2.82 17.85
C GLY A 112 2.97 -2.55 17.16
N LYS A 113 3.94 -3.48 17.28
CA LYS A 113 5.25 -3.38 16.65
C LYS A 113 5.15 -3.46 15.13
N LYS A 114 4.49 -4.50 14.62
CA LYS A 114 4.33 -4.71 13.18
C LYS A 114 3.57 -3.56 12.51
N GLY A 115 2.49 -3.08 13.15
CA GLY A 115 1.73 -1.94 12.66
C GLY A 115 2.53 -0.64 12.67
N LEU A 116 3.40 -0.41 13.68
CA LEU A 116 4.26 0.77 13.71
C LEU A 116 5.32 0.72 12.60
N LEU A 117 5.90 -0.44 12.29
CA LEU A 117 6.81 -0.61 11.15
C LEU A 117 6.12 -0.23 9.83
N LEU A 118 4.89 -0.74 9.60
CA LEU A 118 4.08 -0.38 8.44
C LEU A 118 3.76 1.13 8.38
N ALA A 119 3.52 1.77 9.54
CA ALA A 119 3.25 3.20 9.61
C ALA A 119 4.51 4.04 9.32
N ILE A 120 5.68 3.59 9.78
CA ILE A 120 6.99 4.22 9.47
C ILE A 120 7.21 4.26 7.96
N ASP A 121 6.91 3.15 7.27
CA ASP A 121 7.02 3.10 5.81
C ASP A 121 6.05 4.07 5.13
N LYS A 122 4.79 4.11 5.58
CA LYS A 122 3.84 5.11 5.07
C LYS A 122 4.27 6.54 5.32
N CYS A 123 4.99 6.82 6.40
CA CYS A 123 5.52 8.15 6.66
C CYS A 123 6.52 8.61 5.59
N LYS A 124 7.36 7.72 5.03
CA LYS A 124 8.29 8.06 3.95
C LYS A 124 7.61 8.64 2.70
N GLU A 125 6.36 8.23 2.47
CA GLU A 125 5.56 8.70 1.34
C GLU A 125 4.76 9.98 1.65
N ILE A 126 4.49 10.24 2.95
CA ILE A 126 3.45 11.18 3.38
C ILE A 126 4.03 12.44 4.02
N ILE A 127 5.04 12.31 4.91
CA ILE A 127 5.54 13.44 5.70
C ILE A 127 6.59 14.23 4.95
N GLU A 128 6.76 15.49 5.37
CA GLU A 128 7.71 16.44 4.78
C GLU A 128 9.05 16.46 5.53
N GLU A 129 9.05 15.99 6.80
CA GLU A 129 10.24 15.98 7.67
C GLU A 129 11.17 14.82 7.34
N ASP A 130 12.48 15.00 7.61
CA ASP A 130 13.53 13.99 7.38
C ASP A 130 13.53 12.86 8.42
N GLU A 131 12.75 12.99 9.46
CA GLU A 131 12.58 11.99 10.53
C GLU A 131 11.16 12.01 11.11
N ILE A 132 10.75 10.89 11.70
CA ILE A 132 9.44 10.76 12.35
C ILE A 132 9.54 11.25 13.79
N TYR A 133 8.66 12.17 14.16
CA TYR A 133 8.46 12.67 15.52
C TYR A 133 7.35 11.88 16.19
N LEU A 134 7.61 11.41 17.42
CA LEU A 134 6.65 10.67 18.25
C LEU A 134 6.72 11.18 19.69
N SER A 135 5.63 10.94 20.43
CA SER A 135 5.66 11.02 21.89
C SER A 135 5.00 9.79 22.50
N VAL A 136 5.29 9.56 23.76
CA VAL A 136 4.68 8.47 24.53
C VAL A 136 4.60 8.85 26.00
N HIS A 137 3.42 8.65 26.59
CA HIS A 137 3.24 8.86 28.01
C HIS A 137 4.17 7.98 28.87
N LYS A 138 4.79 8.55 29.91
CA LYS A 138 5.70 7.82 30.82
C LYS A 138 5.04 6.61 31.50
N ASN A 139 3.72 6.65 31.67
CA ASN A 139 2.94 5.54 32.19
C ASN A 139 2.55 4.48 31.14
N ASN A 140 3.03 4.61 29.88
CA ASN A 140 2.82 3.63 28.80
C ASN A 140 4.15 2.98 28.36
N PRO A 141 4.81 2.19 29.22
CA PRO A 141 6.10 1.56 28.91
C PRO A 141 6.01 0.60 27.73
N THR A 142 4.83 0.03 27.45
CA THR A 142 4.61 -0.88 26.32
C THR A 142 4.79 -0.15 24.99
N SER A 143 4.20 1.05 24.84
CA SER A 143 4.36 1.85 23.62
C SER A 143 5.80 2.36 23.48
N LEU A 144 6.44 2.80 24.56
CA LEU A 144 7.86 3.18 24.52
C LEU A 144 8.74 2.02 24.03
N LYS A 145 8.56 0.83 24.61
CA LYS A 145 9.31 -0.36 24.18
C LYS A 145 9.10 -0.65 22.67
N ILE A 146 7.87 -0.57 22.19
CA ILE A 146 7.56 -0.78 20.78
C ILE A 146 8.27 0.25 19.90
N GLN A 147 8.24 1.54 20.28
CA GLN A 147 8.92 2.60 19.55
C GLN A 147 10.44 2.36 19.47
N LEU A 148 11.07 2.03 20.60
CA LEU A 148 12.51 1.73 20.65
C LEU A 148 12.87 0.48 19.81
N GLU A 149 12.07 -0.56 19.86
CA GLU A 149 12.26 -1.75 19.01
C GLU A 149 12.03 -1.49 17.51
N CYS A 150 11.36 -0.40 17.14
CA CYS A 150 11.20 0.07 15.77
C CYS A 150 12.25 1.12 15.35
N GLY A 151 13.35 1.26 16.10
CA GLY A 151 14.45 2.17 15.78
C GLY A 151 14.30 3.58 16.32
N ALA A 152 13.31 3.82 17.21
CA ALA A 152 13.21 5.12 17.85
C ALA A 152 14.32 5.35 18.89
N TYR A 153 14.71 6.62 19.06
CA TYR A 153 15.59 7.09 20.15
C TYR A 153 14.94 8.26 20.88
N ILE A 154 15.20 8.36 22.18
CA ILE A 154 14.68 9.43 23.01
C ILE A 154 15.52 10.68 22.77
N VAL A 155 14.87 11.83 22.47
CA VAL A 155 15.49 13.13 22.25
C VAL A 155 15.23 14.08 23.39
N GLY A 156 14.25 13.80 24.23
CA GLY A 156 13.87 14.63 25.37
C GLY A 156 12.67 14.08 26.10
N GLU A 157 12.23 14.80 27.11
CA GLU A 157 11.05 14.48 27.89
C GLU A 157 10.33 15.72 28.39
N THR A 158 9.04 15.59 28.64
CA THR A 158 8.21 16.53 29.39
C THR A 158 7.91 15.94 30.77
N GLU A 159 7.07 16.62 31.57
CA GLU A 159 6.60 16.07 32.85
C GLU A 159 5.95 14.68 32.66
N ASP A 160 5.12 14.53 31.61
CA ASP A 160 4.26 13.36 31.39
C ASP A 160 4.71 12.44 30.23
N GLU A 161 5.56 12.90 29.31
CA GLU A 161 5.87 12.17 28.08
C GLU A 161 7.38 12.08 27.80
N TYR A 162 7.80 11.02 27.13
CA TYR A 162 9.05 10.94 26.38
C TYR A 162 8.81 11.42 24.95
N LEU A 163 9.73 12.23 24.42
CA LEU A 163 9.79 12.65 23.04
C LEU A 163 10.80 11.75 22.31
N THR A 164 10.34 11.07 21.25
CA THR A 164 11.17 10.14 20.50
C THR A 164 11.23 10.51 19.03
N ARG A 165 12.27 10.04 18.33
CA ARG A 165 12.47 10.23 16.89
C ARG A 165 12.84 8.92 16.23
N ILE A 166 12.43 8.76 14.98
CA ILE A 166 12.89 7.67 14.12
C ILE A 166 13.45 8.32 12.86
N LYS A 167 14.74 8.13 12.61
CA LYS A 167 15.37 8.54 11.35
C LYS A 167 14.91 7.62 10.24
N PHE A 168 14.73 8.19 9.06
CA PHE A 168 14.60 7.38 7.87
C PHE A 168 15.98 6.79 7.54
N GLU A 169 16.25 5.59 8.04
CA GLU A 169 17.34 4.78 7.53
C GLU A 169 16.94 4.24 6.15
N ASP A 170 17.91 3.98 5.30
CA ASP A 170 17.65 3.50 3.95
C ASP A 170 16.76 2.25 3.97
N ARG A 171 15.65 2.33 3.23
CA ARG A 171 14.66 1.27 2.97
C ARG A 171 14.12 0.51 4.19
N ASN A 172 13.00 0.97 4.73
CA ASN A 172 12.16 0.12 5.60
C ASN A 172 11.10 -0.56 4.71
N VAL A 173 11.43 -1.70 4.15
CA VAL A 173 10.54 -2.44 3.26
C VAL A 173 9.36 -3.02 4.03
N THR A 174 8.14 -2.83 3.53
CA THR A 174 6.89 -3.35 4.09
C THR A 174 5.95 -3.81 2.98
N LEU A 175 4.91 -4.58 3.34
CA LEU A 175 3.87 -4.96 2.39
C LEU A 175 3.01 -3.76 2.02
N GLY A 176 2.87 -3.50 0.72
CA GLY A 176 2.05 -2.44 0.15
C GLY A 176 0.73 -2.95 -0.41
N ILE A 177 -0.22 -2.03 -0.61
CA ILE A 177 -1.44 -2.30 -1.38
C ILE A 177 -1.34 -1.57 -2.71
N LYS A 178 -1.57 -2.30 -3.80
CA LYS A 178 -1.62 -1.76 -5.15
C LYS A 178 -3.00 -2.05 -5.75
N ASP A 179 -3.68 -1.04 -6.29
CA ASP A 179 -4.99 -1.19 -6.93
C ASP A 179 -4.89 -1.24 -8.45
N LEU A 180 -5.90 -1.84 -9.11
CA LEU A 180 -5.93 -2.10 -10.54
C LEU A 180 -5.88 -0.81 -11.37
N LYS A 181 -6.52 0.26 -10.91
CA LYS A 181 -6.51 1.58 -11.57
C LYS A 181 -5.26 2.41 -11.24
N ARG A 182 -4.30 1.87 -10.47
CA ARG A 182 -3.07 2.55 -10.06
C ARG A 182 -3.31 3.92 -9.40
N ASN A 183 -4.29 4.04 -8.52
CA ASN A 183 -4.58 5.27 -7.78
C ASN A 183 -3.49 5.62 -6.75
N TRP A 184 -2.72 4.62 -6.31
CA TRP A 184 -1.54 4.80 -5.48
C TRP A 184 -0.37 5.45 -6.23
N TRP A 185 -0.36 5.45 -7.58
CA TRP A 185 0.75 5.93 -8.38
C TRP A 185 0.64 7.45 -8.61
N LYS A 186 1.07 8.24 -7.64
CA LYS A 186 0.97 9.72 -7.61
C LYS A 186 1.64 10.43 -8.80
N ARG A 187 2.50 9.72 -9.53
CA ARG A 187 3.13 10.21 -10.77
C ARG A 187 2.12 10.47 -11.87
N LEU A 188 1.03 9.71 -11.92
CA LEU A 188 -0.01 9.85 -12.94
C LEU A 188 -0.95 11.00 -12.58
N ILE A 189 -0.75 12.17 -13.18
CA ILE A 189 -1.57 13.37 -12.95
C ILE A 189 -2.94 13.20 -13.57
N LYS A 190 -2.99 12.70 -14.82
CA LYS A 190 -4.23 12.44 -15.54
C LYS A 190 -4.15 11.13 -16.30
N LYS A 191 -5.15 10.29 -16.13
CA LYS A 191 -5.28 8.98 -16.77
C LYS A 191 -6.72 8.67 -17.12
N GLU A 192 -6.91 7.80 -18.08
CA GLU A 192 -8.18 7.14 -18.40
C GLU A 192 -8.04 5.66 -18.07
N THR A 193 -9.08 5.06 -17.50
CA THR A 193 -9.08 3.62 -17.14
C THR A 193 -10.39 2.98 -17.57
N GLU A 194 -10.30 1.78 -18.10
CA GLU A 194 -11.43 0.91 -18.45
C GLU A 194 -11.19 -0.47 -17.84
N VAL A 195 -12.14 -0.96 -17.03
CA VAL A 195 -12.03 -2.22 -16.31
C VAL A 195 -13.10 -3.18 -16.79
N HIS A 196 -12.70 -4.38 -17.16
CA HIS A 196 -13.58 -5.46 -17.57
C HIS A 196 -13.35 -6.71 -16.73
N GLU A 197 -14.42 -7.39 -16.37
CA GLU A 197 -14.34 -8.77 -15.89
C GLU A 197 -14.33 -9.71 -17.08
N GLU A 198 -13.35 -10.61 -17.15
CA GLU A 198 -13.25 -11.62 -18.18
C GLU A 198 -13.31 -13.02 -17.57
N LYS A 199 -14.12 -13.88 -18.17
CA LYS A 199 -14.19 -15.28 -17.82
C LYS A 199 -14.30 -16.14 -19.06
N ASN A 200 -13.28 -16.95 -19.28
CA ASN A 200 -13.21 -17.93 -20.35
C ASN A 200 -12.52 -19.21 -19.85
N ASP A 201 -12.27 -20.19 -20.72
CA ASP A 201 -11.67 -21.46 -20.35
C ASP A 201 -10.22 -21.34 -19.82
N TYR A 202 -9.54 -20.23 -20.10
CA TYR A 202 -8.14 -19.98 -19.78
C TYR A 202 -7.93 -18.93 -18.70
N PHE A 203 -8.89 -18.03 -18.50
CA PHE A 203 -8.77 -16.88 -17.61
C PHE A 203 -10.09 -16.56 -16.90
N ASP A 204 -10.04 -16.37 -15.58
CA ASP A 204 -11.12 -15.80 -14.75
C ASP A 204 -10.49 -14.69 -13.91
N GLY A 205 -10.88 -13.44 -14.18
CA GLY A 205 -10.30 -12.29 -13.50
C GLY A 205 -10.73 -10.95 -14.07
N TYR A 206 -9.94 -9.93 -13.79
CA TYR A 206 -10.15 -8.57 -14.26
C TYR A 206 -9.01 -8.12 -15.17
N VAL A 207 -9.39 -7.36 -16.19
CA VAL A 207 -8.45 -6.68 -17.08
C VAL A 207 -8.71 -5.18 -17.00
N CYS A 208 -7.65 -4.39 -16.90
CA CYS A 208 -7.76 -2.94 -16.95
C CYS A 208 -6.87 -2.39 -18.04
N TYR A 209 -7.46 -1.61 -18.95
CA TYR A 209 -6.73 -0.71 -19.83
C TYR A 209 -6.54 0.63 -19.11
N LEU A 210 -5.31 1.15 -19.14
CA LEU A 210 -4.96 2.46 -18.59
C LEU A 210 -4.19 3.25 -19.64
N LYS A 211 -4.69 4.46 -19.96
CA LYS A 211 -3.98 5.42 -20.80
C LYS A 211 -3.47 6.58 -19.96
N ILE A 212 -2.22 6.89 -20.09
CA ILE A 212 -1.56 7.99 -19.38
C ILE A 212 -1.71 9.26 -20.21
N ASN A 213 -2.49 10.22 -19.74
CA ASN A 213 -2.69 11.49 -20.42
C ASN A 213 -1.69 12.55 -19.96
N GLU A 214 -1.25 12.47 -18.69
CA GLU A 214 -0.30 13.39 -18.10
C GLU A 214 0.47 12.72 -16.95
N VAL A 215 1.78 12.91 -16.91
CA VAL A 215 2.67 12.50 -15.81
C VAL A 215 3.34 13.72 -15.20
N LYS A 216 3.69 13.63 -13.92
CA LYS A 216 4.52 14.64 -13.24
C LYS A 216 5.90 14.72 -13.87
N ASP A 217 6.54 13.57 -14.02
CA ASP A 217 7.83 13.35 -14.65
C ASP A 217 7.82 11.97 -15.32
N PRO A 218 8.46 11.73 -16.46
CA PRO A 218 8.64 10.41 -17.03
C PRO A 218 9.29 9.45 -16.02
N LEU A 219 8.86 8.19 -16.01
CA LEU A 219 9.51 7.17 -15.21
C LEU A 219 10.50 6.39 -16.07
N ILE A 220 11.76 6.56 -15.74
CA ILE A 220 12.87 5.85 -16.37
C ILE A 220 13.40 4.82 -15.39
N VAL A 221 13.52 3.58 -15.80
CA VAL A 221 14.08 2.47 -15.02
C VAL A 221 15.26 1.84 -15.75
N ASN A 222 16.14 1.19 -14.98
CA ASN A 222 17.20 0.38 -15.59
C ASN A 222 16.63 -0.96 -16.05
N SER A 223 16.97 -1.36 -17.26
CA SER A 223 16.62 -2.65 -17.84
C SER A 223 17.86 -3.35 -18.40
N PRO A 224 17.77 -4.61 -18.83
CA PRO A 224 18.85 -5.28 -19.54
C PRO A 224 19.33 -4.55 -20.80
N MET A 225 18.47 -3.73 -21.40
CA MET A 225 18.80 -2.89 -22.57
C MET A 225 19.44 -1.55 -22.21
N GLY A 226 19.58 -1.24 -20.92
CA GLY A 226 19.90 0.09 -20.41
C GLY A 226 18.65 0.84 -19.92
N PRO A 227 18.74 2.16 -19.71
CA PRO A 227 17.60 2.96 -19.25
C PRO A 227 16.44 2.93 -20.24
N ILE A 228 15.24 2.57 -19.77
CA ILE A 228 13.98 2.60 -20.55
C ILE A 228 12.94 3.46 -19.84
N THR A 229 12.13 4.18 -20.62
CA THR A 229 11.00 4.91 -20.10
C THR A 229 9.79 3.96 -20.04
N ILE A 230 9.21 3.76 -18.85
CA ILE A 230 8.06 2.85 -18.66
C ILE A 230 6.75 3.60 -18.38
N ALA A 231 6.79 4.90 -18.10
CA ALA A 231 5.61 5.75 -18.00
C ALA A 231 5.91 7.16 -18.49
N ASP A 232 5.16 7.60 -19.50
CA ASP A 232 5.16 8.95 -20.02
C ASP A 232 3.78 9.29 -20.60
N LYS A 233 3.59 10.52 -21.06
CA LYS A 233 2.38 10.94 -21.76
C LYS A 233 2.12 10.06 -22.98
N ASN A 234 0.87 9.67 -23.16
CA ASN A 234 0.36 8.76 -24.21
C ASN A 234 0.81 7.30 -24.09
N TYR A 235 1.57 6.92 -23.05
CA TYR A 235 1.83 5.52 -22.75
C TYR A 235 0.56 4.81 -22.27
N LYS A 236 0.49 3.52 -22.47
CA LYS A 236 -0.68 2.69 -22.12
C LYS A 236 -0.23 1.47 -21.31
N ASN A 237 -1.09 1.01 -20.46
CA ASN A 237 -0.87 -0.23 -19.71
C ASN A 237 -2.07 -1.14 -19.89
N ILE A 238 -1.82 -2.45 -20.04
CA ILE A 238 -2.79 -3.50 -19.82
C ILE A 238 -2.42 -4.16 -18.48
N MET A 239 -3.35 -4.15 -17.53
CA MET A 239 -3.20 -4.88 -16.28
C MET A 239 -4.12 -6.09 -16.28
N ILE A 240 -3.61 -7.25 -15.88
CA ILE A 240 -4.31 -8.52 -15.81
C ILE A 240 -4.25 -9.04 -14.38
N ALA A 241 -5.42 -9.22 -13.78
CA ALA A 241 -5.61 -9.59 -12.38
C ALA A 241 -6.42 -10.90 -12.27
N PRO A 242 -5.79 -12.07 -12.28
CA PRO A 242 -6.47 -13.35 -12.16
C PRO A 242 -6.98 -13.59 -10.73
N LYS A 243 -8.22 -14.10 -10.60
CA LYS A 243 -8.87 -14.37 -9.31
C LYS A 243 -8.20 -15.49 -8.50
N ASN A 244 -7.68 -16.50 -9.18
CA ASN A 244 -7.21 -17.75 -8.57
C ASN A 244 -5.68 -17.91 -8.67
N LYS A 245 -4.94 -16.81 -8.75
CA LYS A 245 -3.48 -16.81 -8.83
C LYS A 245 -2.89 -15.78 -7.87
N ASN A 246 -1.65 -15.98 -7.47
CA ASN A 246 -0.93 -15.06 -6.59
C ASN A 246 0.03 -14.17 -7.40
N TRP A 247 -0.46 -13.57 -8.46
CA TRP A 247 0.27 -12.59 -9.26
C TRP A 247 -0.68 -11.65 -10.00
N TRP A 248 -0.19 -10.47 -10.33
CA TRP A 248 -0.79 -9.56 -11.29
C TRP A 248 0.23 -9.21 -12.35
N LEU A 249 -0.23 -8.99 -13.58
CA LEU A 249 0.61 -8.62 -14.70
C LEU A 249 0.27 -7.21 -15.14
N THR A 250 1.31 -6.40 -15.37
CA THR A 250 1.21 -5.13 -16.07
C THR A 250 2.06 -5.19 -17.33
N VAL A 251 1.45 -5.00 -18.49
CA VAL A 251 2.15 -4.84 -19.75
C VAL A 251 2.15 -3.38 -20.13
N MET A 252 3.32 -2.80 -20.32
CA MET A 252 3.53 -1.39 -20.61
C MET A 252 3.79 -1.20 -22.09
N PHE A 253 3.09 -0.23 -22.69
CA PHE A 253 3.21 0.14 -24.09
C PHE A 253 3.69 1.59 -24.20
N ASP A 254 4.57 1.87 -25.17
CA ASP A 254 4.98 3.23 -25.52
C ASP A 254 3.87 4.01 -26.25
N ASP A 255 4.18 5.23 -26.67
CA ASP A 255 3.27 6.09 -27.45
C ASP A 255 3.01 5.57 -28.87
N LYS A 256 3.81 4.62 -29.37
CA LYS A 256 3.69 3.96 -30.68
C LYS A 256 3.09 2.57 -30.61
N ASP A 257 2.56 2.17 -29.42
CA ASP A 257 1.93 0.88 -29.18
C ASP A 257 2.89 -0.33 -29.21
N ASN A 258 4.19 -0.11 -29.01
CA ASN A 258 5.13 -1.20 -28.80
C ASN A 258 5.15 -1.61 -27.33
N ILE A 259 5.22 -2.92 -27.07
CA ILE A 259 5.44 -3.43 -25.73
C ILE A 259 6.85 -3.05 -25.28
N ILE A 260 6.98 -2.36 -24.14
CA ILE A 260 8.24 -1.96 -23.53
C ILE A 260 8.68 -3.04 -22.53
N GLU A 261 7.76 -3.42 -21.65
CA GLU A 261 8.03 -4.28 -20.53
C GLU A 261 6.74 -4.98 -20.09
N SER A 262 6.89 -6.20 -19.61
CA SER A 262 5.86 -6.94 -18.88
C SER A 262 6.34 -7.15 -17.45
N TYR A 263 5.58 -6.68 -16.49
CA TYR A 263 5.94 -6.68 -15.09
C TYR A 263 4.92 -7.50 -14.28
N PHE A 264 5.37 -8.56 -13.65
CA PHE A 264 4.55 -9.36 -12.75
C PHE A 264 4.84 -8.98 -11.31
N ASP A 265 3.83 -8.49 -10.63
CA ASP A 265 3.81 -8.36 -9.17
C ASP A 265 3.40 -9.71 -8.57
N ILE A 266 4.23 -10.32 -7.73
CA ILE A 266 3.85 -11.48 -6.94
C ILE A 266 3.01 -11.02 -5.75
N THR A 267 1.85 -11.64 -5.55
CA THR A 267 0.85 -11.15 -4.61
C THR A 267 0.61 -12.11 -3.45
N LYS A 268 0.40 -11.55 -2.26
CA LYS A 268 -0.03 -12.30 -1.08
C LYS A 268 -1.52 -12.59 -1.11
N VAL A 269 -2.30 -11.54 -1.34
CA VAL A 269 -3.76 -11.58 -1.42
C VAL A 269 -4.21 -10.74 -2.59
N ASN A 270 -5.14 -11.27 -3.37
CA ASN A 270 -5.89 -10.54 -4.37
C ASN A 270 -7.31 -10.31 -3.83
N ASN A 271 -7.76 -9.06 -3.80
CA ASN A 271 -9.08 -8.69 -3.31
C ASN A 271 -9.95 -8.14 -4.44
N PHE A 272 -11.07 -8.79 -4.69
CA PHE A 272 -12.03 -8.45 -5.74
C PHE A 272 -13.39 -8.04 -5.18
N ASN A 273 -13.50 -7.70 -3.90
CA ASN A 273 -14.75 -7.24 -3.27
C ASN A 273 -15.24 -5.93 -3.91
N ASN A 274 -14.31 -5.03 -4.28
CA ASN A 274 -14.61 -3.90 -5.14
C ASN A 274 -14.31 -4.28 -6.60
N THR A 275 -15.33 -4.62 -7.36
CA THR A 275 -15.23 -5.04 -8.77
C THR A 275 -14.83 -3.91 -9.71
N GLU A 276 -15.08 -2.65 -9.32
CA GLU A 276 -14.68 -1.49 -10.13
C GLU A 276 -13.19 -1.15 -9.97
N ASN A 277 -12.58 -1.52 -8.86
CA ASN A 277 -11.17 -1.28 -8.60
C ASN A 277 -10.58 -2.34 -7.64
N PRO A 278 -10.38 -3.57 -8.10
CA PRO A 278 -9.69 -4.62 -7.34
C PRO A 278 -8.31 -4.17 -6.87
N TYR A 279 -7.82 -4.77 -5.80
CA TYR A 279 -6.48 -4.50 -5.29
C TYR A 279 -5.77 -5.78 -4.84
N PHE A 280 -4.46 -5.70 -4.67
CA PHE A 280 -3.65 -6.78 -4.12
C PHE A 280 -2.72 -6.30 -3.01
N VAL A 281 -2.26 -7.25 -2.20
CA VAL A 281 -1.17 -7.05 -1.25
C VAL A 281 0.11 -7.55 -1.89
N ASP A 282 1.05 -6.64 -2.06
CA ASP A 282 2.33 -6.83 -2.74
C ASP A 282 3.29 -7.66 -1.88
N MET A 283 3.87 -8.72 -2.44
CA MET A 283 4.87 -9.59 -1.78
C MET A 283 6.30 -9.11 -1.94
N LYS A 284 6.53 -8.06 -2.68
CA LYS A 284 7.85 -7.47 -3.00
C LYS A 284 8.68 -8.23 -4.03
N LEU A 285 8.46 -9.50 -4.25
CA LEU A 285 9.12 -10.23 -5.33
C LEU A 285 8.39 -9.94 -6.64
N ASP A 286 9.15 -9.51 -7.64
CA ASP A 286 8.61 -9.14 -8.93
C ASP A 286 9.36 -9.82 -10.08
N ILE A 287 8.74 -9.89 -11.27
CA ILE A 287 9.38 -10.40 -12.47
C ILE A 287 9.29 -9.35 -13.57
N CYS A 288 10.43 -8.95 -14.10
CA CYS A 288 10.53 -8.08 -15.27
C CYS A 288 10.81 -8.92 -16.52
N ILE A 289 10.03 -8.71 -17.56
CA ILE A 289 10.21 -9.36 -18.88
C ILE A 289 10.32 -8.26 -19.95
N VAL A 290 11.46 -8.25 -20.61
CA VAL A 290 11.74 -7.38 -21.78
C VAL A 290 11.97 -8.28 -22.99
N ASP A 291 11.35 -7.98 -24.12
CA ASP A 291 11.48 -8.82 -25.31
C ASP A 291 12.93 -8.94 -25.75
N GLY A 292 13.34 -10.15 -26.12
CA GLY A 292 14.73 -10.47 -26.51
C GLY A 292 15.67 -10.77 -25.34
N TYR A 293 15.20 -10.67 -24.10
CA TYR A 293 15.98 -10.94 -22.88
C TYR A 293 15.33 -12.03 -22.02
N GLU A 294 16.13 -12.69 -21.18
CA GLU A 294 15.62 -13.61 -20.18
C GLU A 294 14.83 -12.85 -19.11
N PRO A 295 13.73 -13.44 -18.58
CA PRO A 295 13.03 -12.86 -17.43
C PRO A 295 13.94 -12.68 -16.21
N ILE A 296 13.78 -11.57 -15.50
CA ILE A 296 14.60 -11.20 -14.34
C ILE A 296 13.70 -11.16 -13.09
N LEU A 297 14.17 -11.79 -12.01
CA LEU A 297 13.62 -11.56 -10.68
C LEU A 297 14.12 -10.22 -10.13
N LEU A 298 13.22 -9.47 -9.52
CA LEU A 298 13.51 -8.19 -8.90
C LEU A 298 13.10 -8.22 -7.42
N ASP A 299 13.77 -7.39 -6.63
CA ASP A 299 13.43 -7.09 -5.24
C ASP A 299 13.44 -8.32 -4.29
N GLU A 300 14.29 -9.33 -4.60
CA GLU A 300 14.50 -10.51 -3.73
C GLU A 300 14.95 -10.12 -2.33
N ASP A 301 15.76 -9.05 -2.20
CA ASP A 301 16.20 -8.47 -0.94
C ASP A 301 15.02 -7.86 -0.16
N GLU A 302 14.04 -7.27 -0.84
CA GLU A 302 12.81 -6.75 -0.19
C GLU A 302 11.90 -7.89 0.31
N LEU A 303 11.78 -8.99 -0.44
CA LEU A 303 11.06 -10.18 0.01
C LEU A 303 11.72 -10.78 1.26
N GLU A 304 13.06 -10.91 1.26
CA GLU A 304 13.80 -11.40 2.41
C GLU A 304 13.62 -10.49 3.63
N GLU A 305 13.64 -9.19 3.44
CA GLU A 305 13.46 -8.21 4.51
C GLU A 305 12.06 -8.30 5.15
N VAL A 306 10.97 -8.40 4.35
CA VAL A 306 9.62 -8.56 4.93
C VAL A 306 9.45 -9.89 5.64
N TYR A 307 10.13 -10.95 5.19
CA TYR A 307 10.18 -12.22 5.89
C TYR A 307 10.92 -12.12 7.24
N ASN A 308 12.11 -11.53 7.25
CA ASN A 308 12.91 -11.35 8.46
C ASN A 308 12.22 -10.45 9.50
N LYS A 309 11.41 -9.48 9.05
CA LYS A 309 10.55 -8.67 9.91
C LYS A 309 9.30 -9.42 10.44
N GLY A 310 9.07 -10.66 9.97
CA GLY A 310 7.90 -11.46 10.33
C GLY A 310 6.57 -10.88 9.82
N LEU A 311 6.59 -10.10 8.74
CA LEU A 311 5.41 -9.57 8.06
C LEU A 311 4.75 -10.62 7.17
N ILE A 312 5.53 -11.63 6.75
CA ILE A 312 5.07 -12.82 6.02
C ILE A 312 5.57 -14.08 6.72
N THR A 313 4.92 -15.21 6.45
CA THR A 313 5.32 -16.51 6.95
C THR A 313 6.39 -17.16 6.06
N LYS A 314 7.03 -18.24 6.54
CA LYS A 314 7.93 -19.04 5.70
C LYS A 314 7.20 -19.66 4.50
N GLU A 315 5.94 -20.08 4.70
CA GLU A 315 5.10 -20.61 3.62
C GLU A 315 4.85 -19.55 2.53
N ASP A 316 4.57 -18.31 2.93
CA ASP A 316 4.41 -17.20 2.00
C ASP A 316 5.67 -16.91 1.19
N TYR A 317 6.82 -16.89 1.89
CA TYR A 317 8.13 -16.67 1.28
C TYR A 317 8.44 -17.75 0.22
N ASP A 318 8.26 -19.03 0.56
CA ASP A 318 8.51 -20.14 -0.36
C ASP A 318 7.51 -20.13 -1.52
N ASN A 319 6.24 -19.79 -1.26
CA ASN A 319 5.21 -19.69 -2.29
C ASN A 319 5.50 -18.57 -3.29
N ALA A 320 6.07 -17.44 -2.85
CA ALA A 320 6.44 -16.35 -3.75
C ALA A 320 7.44 -16.82 -4.82
N TYR A 321 8.52 -17.49 -4.43
CA TYR A 321 9.47 -18.06 -5.38
C TYR A 321 8.87 -19.16 -6.25
N LYS A 322 8.00 -20.00 -5.70
CA LYS A 322 7.31 -21.03 -6.47
C LYS A 322 6.46 -20.41 -7.59
N VAL A 323 5.67 -19.39 -7.27
CA VAL A 323 4.82 -18.67 -8.25
C VAL A 323 5.68 -17.99 -9.31
N ALA A 324 6.75 -17.30 -8.90
CA ALA A 324 7.66 -16.63 -9.82
C ALA A 324 8.32 -17.61 -10.81
N ASN A 325 8.83 -18.73 -10.31
CA ASN A 325 9.45 -19.75 -11.15
C ASN A 325 8.45 -20.43 -12.10
N GLU A 326 7.20 -20.62 -11.69
CA GLU A 326 6.14 -21.13 -12.56
C GLU A 326 5.82 -20.16 -13.69
N ILE A 327 5.74 -18.84 -13.42
CA ILE A 327 5.53 -17.81 -14.43
C ILE A 327 6.67 -17.81 -15.45
N ILE A 328 7.91 -17.75 -15.01
CA ILE A 328 9.11 -17.75 -15.88
C ILE A 328 9.13 -19.00 -16.77
N LYS A 329 8.85 -20.17 -16.18
CA LYS A 329 8.79 -21.43 -16.94
C LYS A 329 7.70 -21.42 -18.01
N ILE A 330 6.49 -20.95 -17.68
CA ILE A 330 5.36 -20.90 -18.62
C ILE A 330 5.66 -19.89 -19.73
N TYR A 331 6.19 -18.72 -19.40
CA TYR A 331 6.57 -17.71 -20.38
C TYR A 331 7.59 -18.27 -21.38
N ASN A 332 8.68 -18.90 -20.91
CA ASN A 332 9.72 -19.46 -21.76
C ASN A 332 9.23 -20.58 -22.70
N LEU A 333 8.20 -21.33 -22.26
CA LEU A 333 7.59 -22.38 -23.08
C LEU A 333 6.61 -21.85 -24.13
N HIS A 334 6.00 -20.68 -23.88
CA HIS A 334 4.85 -20.18 -24.66
C HIS A 334 5.00 -18.71 -25.07
N LYS A 335 6.22 -18.24 -25.28
CA LYS A 335 6.53 -16.84 -25.54
C LYS A 335 5.70 -16.23 -26.70
N ASP A 336 5.59 -16.91 -27.83
CA ASP A 336 4.85 -16.39 -29.00
C ASP A 336 3.35 -16.27 -28.68
N ALA A 337 2.77 -17.28 -28.04
CA ALA A 337 1.37 -17.26 -27.62
C ALA A 337 1.09 -16.16 -26.58
N TYR A 338 2.05 -15.88 -25.70
CA TYR A 338 1.98 -14.79 -24.74
C TYR A 338 1.84 -13.43 -25.46
N TYR A 339 2.72 -13.10 -26.40
CA TYR A 339 2.66 -11.83 -27.12
C TYR A 339 1.43 -11.72 -28.00
N GLU A 340 1.02 -12.82 -28.65
CA GLU A 340 -0.22 -12.86 -29.42
C GLU A 340 -1.44 -12.55 -28.55
N TYR A 341 -1.54 -13.17 -27.37
CA TYR A 341 -2.61 -12.91 -26.41
C TYR A 341 -2.63 -11.44 -25.98
N ILE A 342 -1.49 -10.89 -25.57
CA ILE A 342 -1.37 -9.50 -25.10
C ILE A 342 -1.77 -8.51 -26.20
N TYR A 343 -1.29 -8.68 -27.45
CA TYR A 343 -1.69 -7.79 -28.54
C TYR A 343 -3.17 -7.92 -28.92
N ASN A 344 -3.75 -9.13 -28.84
CA ASN A 344 -5.17 -9.32 -29.07
C ASN A 344 -6.01 -8.62 -27.99
N LEU A 345 -5.61 -8.73 -26.73
CA LEU A 345 -6.23 -8.04 -25.61
C LEU A 345 -6.11 -6.51 -25.76
N TYR A 346 -4.93 -6.01 -26.08
CA TYR A 346 -4.71 -4.58 -26.32
C TYR A 346 -5.62 -4.04 -27.44
N ARG A 347 -5.72 -4.76 -28.56
CA ARG A 347 -6.56 -4.36 -29.71
C ARG A 347 -8.04 -4.37 -29.35
N SER A 348 -8.50 -5.20 -28.40
CA SER A 348 -9.91 -5.23 -28.00
C SER A 348 -10.37 -3.91 -27.35
N PHE A 349 -9.47 -3.21 -26.66
CA PHE A 349 -9.74 -1.89 -26.07
C PHE A 349 -9.61 -0.71 -27.07
N ASN A 350 -8.91 -0.90 -28.17
CA ASN A 350 -8.69 0.16 -29.16
C ASN A 350 -9.60 0.05 -30.39
N LYS A 351 -10.68 -0.74 -30.32
CA LYS A 351 -11.65 -0.92 -31.45
C LYS A 351 -12.82 0.05 -31.41
N SER A 352 -12.82 1.06 -30.54
CA SER A 352 -13.85 2.10 -30.45
C SER A 352 -13.43 3.40 -31.13
#